data_b7656ed347c3f1dae77ffed52aa955fc
#
_entry.id   b7656ed347c3f1dae77ffed52aa955fc
#
_cell.length_a   1.000
_cell.length_b   1.000
_cell.length_c   1.000
_cell.angle_alpha   90.00
_cell.angle_beta   90.00
_cell.angle_gamma   90.00
#
_symmetry.space_group_name_H-M   'P 1'
#
loop_
_entity.id
_entity.type
_entity.pdbx_description
1 polymer ?
#
loop_
_entity_poly.entity_id
_entity_poly.type
_entity_poly.pdbx_seq_one_letter_code
_entity_poly.pdbx_strand_id
1 'polypeptide(L)'
;MELIEARELAEGLMRAHGLTGWRLVFDRARTRAGVCRNDRHEIGLSQVLTALHPTELVRGTILHEIAHALVGSRHGHDAVWQVRARSIGGDGQRCLSADAPRPDAPWVGVCARGHEVLRHRRPARPSSCSRCSPSFDVAHLFAWRLHGRRVPLPSGYLAELATMEAASGQAGRPAARRVGTAAAPANGPLTGAWLAPGTTVVLGGSGRYAGLTGYIEKRGRTRYHVRTVAGTVAAPFALVRSTAG
;
A
#
# COMPACT_ATOMS: atom_id res chain seq x y z
N MET A 1 -3.75 13.64 -23.61
CA MET A 1 -4.83 13.17 -24.50
C MET A 1 -6.17 13.65 -23.95
N GLU A 2 -7.06 14.12 -24.81
CA GLU A 2 -8.42 14.48 -24.40
C GLU A 2 -9.24 13.24 -24.00
N LEU A 3 -10.17 13.40 -23.05
CA LEU A 3 -10.91 12.26 -22.52
C LEU A 3 -11.85 11.62 -23.54
N ILE A 4 -12.36 12.40 -24.48
CA ILE A 4 -13.22 11.89 -25.57
C ILE A 4 -12.42 11.00 -26.51
N GLU A 5 -11.24 11.45 -26.92
CA GLU A 5 -10.31 10.67 -27.75
C GLU A 5 -9.89 9.37 -27.06
N ALA A 6 -9.60 9.45 -25.74
CA ALA A 6 -9.24 8.29 -24.95
C ALA A 6 -10.39 7.28 -24.86
N ARG A 7 -11.64 7.75 -24.80
CA ARG A 7 -12.83 6.90 -24.84
C ARG A 7 -12.94 6.17 -26.17
N GLU A 8 -12.89 6.91 -27.27
CA GLU A 8 -13.00 6.35 -28.62
C GLU A 8 -11.91 5.30 -28.88
N LEU A 9 -10.66 5.62 -28.50
CA LEU A 9 -9.53 4.70 -28.58
C LEU A 9 -9.75 3.45 -27.74
N ALA A 10 -10.16 3.60 -26.48
CA ALA A 10 -10.35 2.46 -25.56
C ALA A 10 -11.50 1.54 -26.03
N GLU A 11 -12.64 2.10 -26.38
CA GLU A 11 -13.79 1.34 -26.90
C GLU A 11 -13.49 0.66 -28.23
N GLY A 12 -12.70 1.30 -29.10
CA GLY A 12 -12.19 0.71 -30.34
C GLY A 12 -11.30 -0.50 -30.07
N LEU A 13 -10.30 -0.35 -29.18
CA LEU A 13 -9.41 -1.44 -28.79
C LEU A 13 -10.15 -2.57 -28.06
N MET A 14 -11.07 -2.25 -27.15
CA MET A 14 -11.89 -3.25 -26.47
C MET A 14 -12.71 -4.11 -27.47
N ARG A 15 -13.34 -3.47 -28.47
CA ARG A 15 -14.05 -4.19 -29.55
C ARG A 15 -13.11 -5.04 -30.39
N ALA A 16 -11.95 -4.50 -30.79
CA ALA A 16 -10.96 -5.21 -31.60
C ALA A 16 -10.42 -6.46 -30.91
N HIS A 17 -10.41 -6.49 -29.58
CA HIS A 17 -9.97 -7.63 -28.79
C HIS A 17 -11.12 -8.46 -28.19
N GLY A 18 -12.34 -8.30 -28.71
CA GLY A 18 -13.49 -9.15 -28.36
C GLY A 18 -14.09 -8.92 -26.98
N LEU A 19 -13.83 -7.78 -26.35
CA LEU A 19 -14.42 -7.42 -25.05
C LEU A 19 -15.85 -6.88 -25.23
N THR A 20 -16.72 -7.68 -25.82
CA THR A 20 -18.16 -7.38 -25.97
C THR A 20 -18.84 -7.46 -24.59
N GLY A 21 -19.67 -6.47 -24.27
CA GLY A 21 -20.32 -6.41 -22.94
C GLY A 21 -19.47 -5.80 -21.83
N TRP A 22 -18.22 -5.42 -22.14
CA TRP A 22 -17.40 -4.62 -21.23
C TRP A 22 -17.68 -3.13 -21.40
N ARG A 23 -17.56 -2.38 -20.31
CA ARG A 23 -17.73 -0.93 -20.33
C ARG A 23 -16.46 -0.21 -19.91
N LEU A 24 -16.25 0.98 -20.49
CA LEU A 24 -15.22 1.91 -20.06
C LEU A 24 -15.78 2.89 -19.05
N VAL A 25 -15.03 3.12 -17.96
CA VAL A 25 -15.32 4.15 -16.96
C VAL A 25 -14.11 5.02 -16.71
N PHE A 26 -14.35 6.28 -16.36
CA PHE A 26 -13.29 7.18 -15.89
C PHE A 26 -13.41 7.40 -14.39
N ASP A 27 -12.26 7.36 -13.68
CA ASP A 27 -12.19 7.65 -12.26
C ASP A 27 -11.18 8.78 -11.97
N ARG A 28 -11.09 9.19 -10.69
CA ARG A 28 -10.21 10.28 -10.25
C ARG A 28 -8.93 9.78 -9.58
N ALA A 29 -8.45 8.58 -9.92
CA ALA A 29 -7.19 8.07 -9.40
C ALA A 29 -6.03 9.00 -9.80
N ARG A 30 -5.04 9.16 -8.92
CA ARG A 30 -3.86 10.00 -9.16
C ARG A 30 -2.55 9.21 -9.18
N THR A 31 -2.60 7.93 -8.87
CA THR A 31 -1.41 7.06 -8.76
C THR A 31 -1.50 5.81 -9.62
N ARG A 32 -2.65 5.56 -10.21
CA ARG A 32 -2.97 4.41 -11.03
C ARG A 32 -3.60 4.90 -12.32
N ALA A 33 -3.01 4.57 -13.49
CA ALA A 33 -3.50 5.02 -14.79
C ALA A 33 -4.73 4.24 -15.26
N GLY A 34 -4.75 2.92 -15.07
CA GLY A 34 -5.86 2.06 -15.42
C GLY A 34 -6.22 1.05 -14.33
N VAL A 35 -7.31 0.34 -14.51
CA VAL A 35 -7.75 -0.81 -13.70
C VAL A 35 -8.70 -1.68 -14.49
N CYS A 36 -8.49 -2.98 -14.45
CA CYS A 36 -9.44 -3.99 -14.90
C CYS A 36 -10.25 -4.53 -13.72
N ARG A 37 -11.58 -4.51 -13.82
CA ARG A 37 -12.51 -5.09 -12.86
C ARG A 37 -13.29 -6.22 -13.54
N ASN A 38 -12.72 -7.42 -13.48
CA ASN A 38 -13.27 -8.60 -14.15
C ASN A 38 -14.68 -8.95 -13.66
N ASP A 39 -14.94 -8.78 -12.36
CA ASP A 39 -16.24 -9.02 -11.72
C ASP A 39 -17.36 -8.12 -12.24
N ARG A 40 -17.01 -6.96 -12.80
CA ARG A 40 -17.94 -5.95 -13.30
C ARG A 40 -17.92 -5.80 -14.81
N HIS A 41 -17.06 -6.56 -15.51
CA HIS A 41 -16.75 -6.35 -16.93
C HIS A 41 -16.44 -4.89 -17.25
N GLU A 42 -15.47 -4.32 -16.51
CA GLU A 42 -15.20 -2.89 -16.55
C GLU A 42 -13.71 -2.62 -16.66
N ILE A 43 -13.34 -1.76 -17.59
CA ILE A 43 -12.01 -1.13 -17.66
C ILE A 43 -12.15 0.31 -17.18
N GLY A 44 -11.37 0.68 -16.17
CA GLY A 44 -11.29 2.04 -15.64
C GLY A 44 -10.02 2.74 -16.09
N LEU A 45 -10.14 4.01 -16.49
CA LEU A 45 -9.02 4.90 -16.75
C LEU A 45 -9.06 6.11 -15.82
N SER A 46 -7.88 6.55 -15.37
CA SER A 46 -7.78 7.77 -14.59
C SER A 46 -7.98 9.00 -15.46
N GLN A 47 -8.97 9.83 -15.19
CA GLN A 47 -9.15 11.13 -15.88
C GLN A 47 -7.89 12.00 -15.77
N VAL A 48 -7.30 12.05 -14.58
CA VAL A 48 -6.15 12.90 -14.27
C VAL A 48 -4.91 12.48 -15.06
N LEU A 49 -4.63 11.17 -15.07
CA LEU A 49 -3.45 10.65 -15.76
C LEU A 49 -3.67 10.56 -17.27
N THR A 50 -4.89 10.27 -17.73
CA THR A 50 -5.23 10.31 -19.17
C THR A 50 -5.00 11.70 -19.75
N ALA A 51 -5.47 12.75 -19.08
CA ALA A 51 -5.25 14.13 -19.54
C ALA A 51 -3.77 14.55 -19.51
N LEU A 52 -2.98 13.97 -18.62
CA LEU A 52 -1.55 14.28 -18.43
C LEU A 52 -0.64 13.52 -19.40
N HIS A 53 -1.05 12.32 -19.80
CA HIS A 53 -0.21 11.40 -20.56
C HIS A 53 -0.33 11.62 -22.09
N PRO A 54 0.76 11.42 -22.85
CA PRO A 54 0.71 11.37 -24.31
C PRO A 54 -0.09 10.13 -24.76
N THR A 55 -0.56 10.18 -26.01
CA THR A 55 -1.43 9.18 -26.62
C THR A 55 -0.87 7.76 -26.51
N GLU A 56 0.42 7.58 -26.76
CA GLU A 56 1.06 6.26 -26.69
C GLU A 56 1.03 5.65 -25.28
N LEU A 57 1.19 6.48 -24.26
CA LEU A 57 1.16 6.02 -22.88
C LEU A 57 -0.27 5.64 -22.44
N VAL A 58 -1.27 6.40 -22.92
CA VAL A 58 -2.69 6.08 -22.69
C VAL A 58 -3.05 4.80 -23.42
N ARG A 59 -2.64 4.65 -24.69
CA ARG A 59 -2.83 3.42 -25.47
C ARG A 59 -2.21 2.21 -24.78
N GLY A 60 -0.96 2.33 -24.31
CA GLY A 60 -0.29 1.28 -23.54
C GLY A 60 -1.06 0.90 -22.27
N THR A 61 -1.59 1.89 -21.53
CA THR A 61 -2.45 1.66 -20.36
C THR A 61 -3.72 0.88 -20.73
N ILE A 62 -4.40 1.26 -21.80
CA ILE A 62 -5.62 0.57 -22.26
C ILE A 62 -5.33 -0.90 -22.60
N LEU A 63 -4.27 -1.17 -23.36
CA LEU A 63 -3.86 -2.54 -23.72
C LEU A 63 -3.47 -3.35 -22.48
N HIS A 64 -2.82 -2.74 -21.49
CA HIS A 64 -2.51 -3.37 -20.21
C HIS A 64 -3.78 -3.88 -19.51
N GLU A 65 -4.82 -3.05 -19.42
CA GLU A 65 -6.08 -3.43 -18.79
C GLU A 65 -6.88 -4.43 -19.63
N ILE A 66 -6.83 -4.34 -20.96
CA ILE A 66 -7.39 -5.33 -21.87
C ILE A 66 -6.71 -6.70 -21.66
N ALA A 67 -5.38 -6.73 -21.51
CA ALA A 67 -4.67 -7.98 -21.23
C ALA A 67 -5.16 -8.64 -19.95
N HIS A 68 -5.39 -7.86 -18.86
CA HIS A 68 -6.01 -8.38 -17.63
C HIS A 68 -7.43 -8.91 -17.84
N ALA A 69 -8.24 -8.24 -18.67
CA ALA A 69 -9.57 -8.68 -18.99
C ALA A 69 -9.57 -10.04 -19.74
N LEU A 70 -8.61 -10.22 -20.65
CA LEU A 70 -8.50 -11.43 -21.49
C LEU A 70 -7.96 -12.66 -20.74
N VAL A 71 -7.07 -12.46 -19.76
CA VAL A 71 -6.51 -13.59 -18.97
C VAL A 71 -7.29 -13.87 -17.69
N GLY A 72 -8.12 -12.92 -17.25
CA GLY A 72 -8.93 -13.03 -16.03
C GLY A 72 -8.17 -12.70 -14.74
N SER A 73 -8.92 -12.64 -13.63
CA SER A 73 -8.44 -12.17 -12.32
C SER A 73 -7.43 -13.10 -11.63
N ARG A 74 -7.26 -14.32 -12.12
CA ARG A 74 -6.27 -15.28 -11.56
C ARG A 74 -4.83 -14.95 -11.92
N HIS A 75 -4.64 -14.21 -13.01
CA HIS A 75 -3.34 -13.80 -13.51
C HIS A 75 -3.09 -12.33 -13.13
N GLY A 76 -2.04 -12.10 -12.36
CA GLY A 76 -1.54 -10.75 -12.10
C GLY A 76 -0.70 -10.27 -13.28
N HIS A 77 0.59 -9.99 -13.04
CA HIS A 77 1.54 -9.66 -14.12
C HIS A 77 2.53 -10.84 -14.33
N ASP A 78 2.02 -12.06 -14.29
CA ASP A 78 2.78 -13.29 -14.52
C ASP A 78 3.07 -13.51 -16.00
N ALA A 79 3.72 -14.63 -16.33
CA ALA A 79 4.11 -14.94 -17.69
C ALA A 79 2.91 -15.04 -18.66
N VAL A 80 1.74 -15.54 -18.18
CA VAL A 80 0.52 -15.64 -19.00
C VAL A 80 0.03 -14.26 -19.40
N TRP A 81 -0.06 -13.35 -18.41
CA TRP A 81 -0.42 -11.98 -18.67
C TRP A 81 0.59 -11.26 -19.58
N GLN A 82 1.90 -11.43 -19.34
CA GLN A 82 2.95 -10.80 -20.17
C GLN A 82 2.88 -11.23 -21.64
N VAL A 83 2.69 -12.52 -21.90
CA VAL A 83 2.52 -13.04 -23.25
C VAL A 83 1.29 -12.43 -23.90
N ARG A 84 0.16 -12.39 -23.19
CA ARG A 84 -1.08 -11.80 -23.69
C ARG A 84 -0.91 -10.31 -23.96
N ALA A 85 -0.31 -9.54 -23.05
CA ALA A 85 -0.09 -8.11 -23.22
C ALA A 85 0.72 -7.83 -24.51
N ARG A 86 1.81 -8.56 -24.73
CA ARG A 86 2.62 -8.40 -25.94
C ARG A 86 1.87 -8.82 -27.20
N SER A 87 1.09 -9.91 -27.16
CA SER A 87 0.33 -10.39 -28.32
C SER A 87 -0.72 -9.42 -28.83
N ILE A 88 -1.17 -8.49 -28.00
CA ILE A 88 -2.14 -7.44 -28.36
C ILE A 88 -1.50 -6.08 -28.59
N GLY A 89 -0.16 -6.02 -28.65
CA GLY A 89 0.60 -4.77 -28.92
C GLY A 89 0.94 -3.93 -27.70
N GLY A 90 0.83 -4.47 -26.49
CA GLY A 90 1.35 -3.88 -25.25
C GLY A 90 2.83 -4.24 -25.03
N ASP A 91 3.48 -3.54 -24.09
CA ASP A 91 4.89 -3.74 -23.75
C ASP A 91 5.14 -4.92 -22.78
N GLY A 92 4.10 -5.41 -22.12
CA GLY A 92 4.17 -6.46 -21.10
C GLY A 92 4.84 -6.01 -19.80
N GLN A 93 4.99 -4.69 -19.59
CA GLN A 93 5.54 -4.14 -18.36
C GLN A 93 4.44 -3.98 -17.29
N ARG A 94 4.81 -4.30 -16.04
CA ARG A 94 3.90 -4.20 -14.89
C ARG A 94 3.53 -2.76 -14.54
N CYS A 95 4.46 -1.85 -14.68
CA CYS A 95 4.34 -0.47 -14.23
C CYS A 95 4.71 0.50 -15.35
N LEU A 96 4.10 1.67 -15.33
CA LEU A 96 4.55 2.79 -16.15
C LEU A 96 6.02 3.14 -15.84
N SER A 97 6.73 3.66 -16.83
CA SER A 97 8.09 4.19 -16.65
C SER A 97 8.16 5.15 -15.47
N ALA A 98 9.31 5.20 -14.81
CA ALA A 98 9.58 6.14 -13.73
C ALA A 98 9.45 7.60 -14.20
N ASP A 99 9.75 7.86 -15.48
CA ASP A 99 9.71 9.17 -16.11
C ASP A 99 8.32 9.56 -16.64
N ALA A 100 7.32 8.66 -16.52
CA ALA A 100 5.95 8.98 -16.91
C ALA A 100 5.43 10.19 -16.12
N PRO A 101 4.80 11.18 -16.80
CA PRO A 101 4.25 12.37 -16.15
C PRO A 101 3.33 11.99 -14.99
N ARG A 102 3.47 12.68 -13.87
CA ARG A 102 2.68 12.44 -12.66
C ARG A 102 2.03 13.73 -12.19
N PRO A 103 0.80 13.70 -11.69
CA PRO A 103 0.17 14.90 -11.16
C PRO A 103 0.89 15.34 -9.88
N ASP A 104 0.93 16.64 -9.65
CA ASP A 104 1.50 17.21 -8.43
C ASP A 104 0.86 16.61 -7.20
N ALA A 105 1.71 16.26 -6.26
CA ALA A 105 1.29 15.72 -4.97
C ALA A 105 1.48 16.79 -3.89
N PRO A 106 0.42 17.21 -3.20
CA PRO A 106 0.50 18.31 -2.23
C PRO A 106 1.30 17.94 -0.99
N TRP A 107 1.42 16.65 -0.67
CA TRP A 107 2.13 16.17 0.50
C TRP A 107 3.49 15.59 0.13
N VAL A 108 4.53 16.14 0.73
CA VAL A 108 5.89 15.63 0.63
C VAL A 108 6.34 15.14 1.99
N GLY A 109 6.74 13.88 2.07
CA GLY A 109 7.35 13.29 3.25
C GLY A 109 8.85 13.15 3.05
N VAL A 110 9.66 13.68 3.97
CA VAL A 110 11.12 13.62 3.92
C VAL A 110 11.61 12.82 5.12
N CYS A 111 12.43 11.79 4.92
CA CYS A 111 13.04 11.05 6.02
C CYS A 111 14.35 11.73 6.50
N ALA A 112 14.90 11.27 7.63
CA ALA A 112 16.12 11.82 8.21
C ALA A 112 17.35 11.79 7.27
N ARG A 113 17.35 10.90 6.25
CA ARG A 113 18.40 10.82 5.22
C ARG A 113 18.05 11.59 3.93
N GLY A 114 17.02 12.43 3.94
CA GLY A 114 16.63 13.26 2.80
C GLY A 114 15.87 12.54 1.69
N HIS A 115 15.53 11.26 1.82
CA HIS A 115 14.70 10.61 0.81
C HIS A 115 13.26 11.13 0.87
N GLU A 116 12.71 11.42 -0.29
CA GLU A 116 11.36 11.96 -0.42
C GLU A 116 10.34 10.90 -0.85
N VAL A 117 9.10 11.11 -0.41
CA VAL A 117 7.92 10.40 -0.87
C VAL A 117 6.76 11.38 -1.07
N LEU A 118 6.07 11.23 -2.19
CA LEU A 118 4.93 12.06 -2.55
C LEU A 118 3.60 11.39 -2.19
N ARG A 119 2.62 12.19 -1.73
CA ARG A 119 1.26 11.73 -1.42
C ARG A 119 0.22 12.73 -1.89
N HIS A 120 -0.84 12.22 -2.52
CA HIS A 120 -1.99 13.03 -2.93
C HIS A 120 -3.02 13.21 -1.81
N ARG A 121 -2.97 12.38 -0.80
CA ARG A 121 -3.85 12.43 0.37
C ARG A 121 -3.04 12.70 1.63
N ARG A 122 -3.69 13.36 2.59
CA ARG A 122 -3.12 13.59 3.92
C ARG A 122 -2.66 12.26 4.54
N PRO A 123 -1.43 12.19 5.05
CA PRO A 123 -0.96 11.00 5.74
C PRO A 123 -1.83 10.72 6.97
N ALA A 124 -2.49 9.56 6.97
CA ALA A 124 -3.36 9.16 8.08
C ALA A 124 -2.61 8.35 9.16
N ARG A 125 -1.42 7.83 8.82
CA ARG A 125 -0.63 6.93 9.69
C ARG A 125 0.86 7.15 9.51
N PRO A 126 1.68 6.94 10.56
CA PRO A 126 3.13 6.97 10.47
C PRO A 126 3.65 5.97 9.42
N SER A 127 4.67 6.37 8.69
CA SER A 127 5.36 5.52 7.72
C SER A 127 6.84 5.85 7.70
N SER A 128 7.69 4.83 7.51
CA SER A 128 9.14 4.95 7.43
C SER A 128 9.66 4.73 6.02
N CYS A 129 10.86 5.22 5.78
CA CYS A 129 11.51 5.17 4.49
C CYS A 129 12.00 3.75 4.16
N SER A 130 11.49 3.18 3.04
CA SER A 130 11.91 1.84 2.58
C SER A 130 13.31 1.79 1.96
N ARG A 131 13.85 2.97 1.59
CA ARG A 131 15.24 3.06 1.12
C ARG A 131 16.23 3.00 2.27
N CYS A 132 15.83 3.42 3.47
CA CYS A 132 16.66 3.40 4.67
C CYS A 132 16.57 2.08 5.43
N SER A 133 15.39 1.47 5.46
CA SER A 133 15.15 0.21 6.15
C SER A 133 14.12 -0.63 5.39
N PRO A 134 14.34 -1.94 5.19
CA PRO A 134 13.37 -2.82 4.54
C PRO A 134 12.14 -3.07 5.41
N SER A 135 12.26 -2.90 6.73
CA SER A 135 11.16 -2.97 7.71
C SER A 135 10.79 -1.56 8.20
N PHE A 136 9.68 -1.47 8.93
CA PHE A 136 9.31 -0.21 9.59
C PHE A 136 10.33 0.13 10.67
N ASP A 137 10.80 1.38 10.66
CA ASP A 137 11.82 1.87 11.58
C ASP A 137 11.48 3.33 11.96
N VAL A 138 11.35 3.57 13.27
CA VAL A 138 11.01 4.89 13.83
C VAL A 138 12.09 5.93 13.52
N ALA A 139 13.37 5.51 13.47
CA ALA A 139 14.49 6.41 13.12
C ALA A 139 14.41 6.97 11.69
N HIS A 140 13.61 6.34 10.83
CA HIS A 140 13.47 6.70 9.43
C HIS A 140 12.04 7.11 9.05
N LEU A 141 11.27 7.66 9.99
CA LEU A 141 9.94 8.20 9.73
C LEU A 141 9.99 9.37 8.74
N PHE A 142 8.91 9.53 7.98
CA PHE A 142 8.74 10.70 7.12
C PHE A 142 8.17 11.88 7.93
N ALA A 143 8.87 13.01 7.88
CA ALA A 143 8.35 14.31 8.26
C ALA A 143 7.53 14.88 7.08
N TRP A 144 6.27 15.22 7.32
CA TRP A 144 5.34 15.61 6.27
C TRP A 144 5.18 17.13 6.14
N ARG A 145 5.08 17.58 4.90
CA ARG A 145 4.77 18.97 4.53
C ARG A 145 3.63 18.98 3.51
N LEU A 146 2.72 19.93 3.64
CA LEU A 146 1.67 20.25 2.66
C LEU A 146 2.10 21.50 1.90
N HIS A 147 2.28 21.41 0.59
CA HIS A 147 2.78 22.51 -0.24
C HIS A 147 4.02 23.21 0.38
N GLY A 148 4.98 22.42 0.85
CA GLY A 148 6.21 22.89 1.48
C GLY A 148 6.07 23.35 2.94
N ARG A 149 4.85 23.51 3.48
CA ARG A 149 4.59 24.00 4.83
C ARG A 149 4.35 22.83 5.81
N ARG A 150 4.85 22.96 7.03
CA ARG A 150 4.45 22.06 8.12
C ARG A 150 3.02 22.35 8.54
N VAL A 151 2.19 21.34 8.62
CA VAL A 151 0.80 21.42 9.08
C VAL A 151 0.53 20.33 10.10
N PRO A 152 -0.42 20.56 11.03
CA PRO A 152 -0.81 19.53 12.00
C PRO A 152 -1.26 18.25 11.29
N LEU A 153 -0.81 17.11 11.78
CA LEU A 153 -1.27 15.79 11.32
C LEU A 153 -2.51 15.36 12.11
N PRO A 154 -3.31 14.39 11.60
CA PRO A 154 -4.50 13.93 12.29
C PRO A 154 -4.18 13.40 13.69
N SER A 155 -5.11 13.56 14.65
CA SER A 155 -4.94 13.05 16.01
C SER A 155 -4.64 11.55 16.06
N GLY A 156 -5.28 10.75 15.19
CA GLY A 156 -4.99 9.32 15.08
C GLY A 156 -3.56 9.01 14.59
N TYR A 157 -2.98 9.87 13.74
CA TYR A 157 -1.57 9.76 13.35
C TYR A 157 -0.65 10.02 14.56
N LEU A 158 -0.92 11.08 15.31
CA LEU A 158 -0.12 11.47 16.49
C LEU A 158 -0.21 10.44 17.61
N ALA A 159 -1.40 9.90 17.86
CA ALA A 159 -1.59 8.83 18.84
C ALA A 159 -0.84 7.54 18.47
N GLU A 160 -0.91 7.14 17.20
CA GLU A 160 -0.17 5.97 16.72
C GLU A 160 1.34 6.19 16.78
N LEU A 161 1.81 7.39 16.46
CA LEU A 161 3.22 7.78 16.56
C LEU A 161 3.72 7.71 18.02
N ALA A 162 2.99 8.32 18.95
CA ALA A 162 3.34 8.29 20.38
C ALA A 162 3.43 6.84 20.92
N THR A 163 2.51 5.97 20.51
CA THR A 163 2.54 4.54 20.88
C THR A 163 3.80 3.86 20.36
N MET A 164 4.21 4.16 19.12
CA MET A 164 5.40 3.57 18.51
C MET A 164 6.70 4.08 19.17
N GLU A 165 6.77 5.37 19.48
CA GLU A 165 7.91 5.99 20.17
C GLU A 165 8.06 5.47 21.58
N ALA A 166 6.97 5.31 22.33
CA ALA A 166 6.99 4.72 23.67
C ALA A 166 7.50 3.26 23.64
N ALA A 167 7.06 2.48 22.66
CA ALA A 167 7.54 1.11 22.47
C ALA A 167 9.04 1.05 22.11
N SER A 168 9.52 2.01 21.31
CA SER A 168 10.93 2.09 20.92
C SER A 168 11.82 2.64 22.04
N GLY A 169 11.34 3.60 22.83
CA GLY A 169 12.04 4.18 23.96
C GLY A 169 12.25 3.19 25.15
N GLN A 170 11.34 2.24 25.31
CA GLN A 170 11.50 1.16 26.31
C GLN A 170 12.58 0.14 25.90
N ALA A 171 12.88 0.01 24.61
CA ALA A 171 13.93 -0.89 24.12
C ALA A 171 15.36 -0.35 24.32
N GLY A 172 15.52 0.96 24.59
CA GLY A 172 16.82 1.65 24.66
C GLY A 172 17.33 1.97 26.08
N ARG A 173 16.62 1.63 27.17
CA ARG A 173 17.13 1.85 28.53
C ARG A 173 17.92 0.62 28.99
N PRO A 174 19.26 0.76 29.25
CA PRO A 174 19.99 -0.31 29.90
C PRO A 174 19.41 -0.51 31.30
N ALA A 175 19.07 -1.76 31.62
CA ALA A 175 18.55 -2.15 32.93
C ALA A 175 19.58 -1.79 34.01
N ALA A 176 19.29 -0.78 34.82
CA ALA A 176 19.98 -0.56 36.08
C ALA A 176 19.72 -1.81 36.95
N ARG A 177 20.79 -2.52 37.25
CA ARG A 177 20.84 -3.73 38.07
C ARG A 177 20.22 -3.46 39.45
N ARG A 178 18.98 -3.87 39.67
CA ARG A 178 18.44 -4.06 41.04
C ARG A 178 18.36 -5.54 41.35
N VAL A 179 19.13 -5.91 42.38
CA VAL A 179 19.08 -7.22 43.01
C VAL A 179 17.79 -7.30 43.84
N GLY A 180 17.03 -8.36 43.68
CA GLY A 180 16.07 -8.81 44.71
C GLY A 180 14.63 -8.99 44.28
N THR A 181 14.25 -10.24 44.19
CA THR A 181 12.97 -10.92 44.50
C THR A 181 11.72 -10.73 43.61
N ALA A 182 11.23 -11.90 43.24
CA ALA A 182 9.88 -12.29 42.85
C ALA A 182 9.43 -12.08 41.40
N ALA A 183 9.08 -13.23 40.83
CA ALA A 183 8.61 -13.47 39.50
C ALA A 183 7.43 -12.57 39.06
N ALA A 184 7.61 -11.91 37.90
CA ALA A 184 6.52 -11.43 37.07
C ALA A 184 6.75 -11.95 35.64
N PRO A 185 5.69 -12.24 34.87
CA PRO A 185 5.79 -13.02 33.64
C PRO A 185 6.60 -12.31 32.58
N ALA A 186 7.44 -13.06 31.91
CA ALA A 186 8.34 -12.61 30.85
C ALA A 186 7.59 -11.91 29.72
N ASN A 187 7.91 -10.64 29.52
CA ASN A 187 7.60 -9.95 28.27
C ASN A 187 8.46 -10.54 27.17
N GLY A 188 7.81 -11.06 26.15
CA GLY A 188 8.43 -11.70 25.02
C GLY A 188 9.35 -10.79 24.19
N PRO A 189 10.12 -11.37 23.29
CA PRO A 189 11.44 -10.91 22.87
C PRO A 189 11.40 -9.73 21.91
N LEU A 190 12.26 -8.78 22.19
CA LEU A 190 12.62 -7.67 21.28
C LEU A 190 13.73 -8.04 20.30
N THR A 191 13.88 -9.30 19.95
CA THR A 191 14.83 -9.76 18.94
C THR A 191 14.09 -10.59 17.88
N GLY A 192 13.66 -9.91 16.84
CA GLY A 192 13.87 -10.31 15.47
C GLY A 192 13.13 -11.48 14.85
N ALA A 193 12.27 -12.23 15.47
CA ALA A 193 11.49 -13.25 14.77
C ALA A 193 10.13 -12.66 14.35
N TRP A 194 9.95 -12.48 13.05
CA TRP A 194 8.66 -12.10 12.48
C TRP A 194 7.66 -13.23 12.68
N LEU A 195 6.43 -12.85 13.07
CA LEU A 195 5.35 -13.83 13.19
C LEU A 195 4.93 -14.31 11.80
N ALA A 196 4.93 -15.61 11.61
CA ALA A 196 4.58 -16.24 10.34
C ALA A 196 3.07 -16.19 10.07
N PRO A 197 2.63 -16.24 8.81
CA PRO A 197 1.22 -16.50 8.48
C PRO A 197 0.73 -17.77 9.21
N GLY A 198 -0.51 -17.73 9.70
CA GLY A 198 -1.08 -18.81 10.53
C GLY A 198 -0.81 -18.67 12.03
N THR A 199 0.15 -17.84 12.48
CA THR A 199 0.40 -17.62 13.91
C THR A 199 -0.82 -16.99 14.58
N THR A 200 -1.29 -17.60 15.68
CA THR A 200 -2.36 -17.05 16.50
C THR A 200 -1.83 -15.90 17.35
N VAL A 201 -2.57 -14.80 17.33
CA VAL A 201 -2.15 -13.53 17.94
C VAL A 201 -3.31 -12.82 18.62
N VAL A 202 -2.97 -11.95 19.57
CA VAL A 202 -3.88 -11.00 20.18
C VAL A 202 -3.51 -9.58 19.78
N LEU A 203 -4.51 -8.76 19.49
CA LEU A 203 -4.34 -7.35 19.15
C LEU A 203 -4.27 -6.51 20.43
N GLY A 204 -3.14 -5.85 20.65
CA GLY A 204 -2.93 -4.91 21.74
C GLY A 204 -3.41 -3.49 21.43
N GLY A 205 -3.18 -2.58 22.40
CA GLY A 205 -3.53 -1.16 22.29
C GLY A 205 -4.90 -0.83 22.88
N SER A 206 -5.34 0.41 22.67
CA SER A 206 -6.66 0.92 23.07
C SER A 206 -7.48 1.22 21.81
N GLY A 207 -8.63 0.62 21.62
CA GLY A 207 -9.50 0.84 20.47
C GLY A 207 -10.44 -0.34 20.23
N ARG A 208 -11.34 -0.22 19.26
CA ARG A 208 -12.42 -1.20 18.99
C ARG A 208 -11.92 -2.63 18.68
N TYR A 209 -10.64 -2.81 18.39
CA TYR A 209 -10.03 -4.11 18.09
C TYR A 209 -9.07 -4.59 19.17
N ALA A 210 -8.89 -3.83 20.27
CA ALA A 210 -8.04 -4.22 21.38
C ALA A 210 -8.57 -5.50 22.05
N GLY A 211 -7.68 -6.44 22.34
CA GLY A 211 -8.03 -7.72 22.93
C GLY A 211 -8.58 -8.76 21.95
N LEU A 212 -8.87 -8.41 20.71
CA LEU A 212 -9.31 -9.41 19.73
C LEU A 212 -8.18 -10.39 19.43
N THR A 213 -8.53 -11.67 19.40
CA THR A 213 -7.67 -12.75 18.92
C THR A 213 -7.93 -13.05 17.46
N GLY A 214 -6.92 -13.57 16.79
CA GLY A 214 -7.00 -13.97 15.40
C GLY A 214 -5.72 -14.64 14.95
N TYR A 215 -5.57 -14.91 13.67
CA TYR A 215 -4.34 -15.43 13.10
C TYR A 215 -3.79 -14.48 12.02
N ILE A 216 -2.47 -14.48 11.86
CA ILE A 216 -1.82 -13.70 10.81
C ILE A 216 -2.16 -14.29 9.45
N GLU A 217 -2.86 -13.53 8.62
CA GLU A 217 -3.18 -13.87 7.24
C GLU A 217 -2.00 -13.57 6.31
N LYS A 218 -1.42 -12.40 6.48
CA LYS A 218 -0.19 -12.00 5.77
C LYS A 218 0.55 -10.88 6.51
N ARG A 219 1.84 -10.79 6.24
CA ARG A 219 2.68 -9.67 6.65
C ARG A 219 2.71 -8.60 5.57
N GLY A 220 2.28 -7.38 5.90
CA GLY A 220 2.53 -6.19 5.12
C GLY A 220 3.89 -5.57 5.49
N ARG A 221 4.21 -4.43 4.89
CA ARG A 221 5.46 -3.72 5.16
C ARG A 221 5.54 -3.12 6.58
N THR A 222 4.44 -2.62 7.10
CA THR A 222 4.35 -1.91 8.39
C THR A 222 3.36 -2.54 9.36
N ARG A 223 2.62 -3.56 8.94
CA ARG A 223 1.50 -4.15 9.67
C ARG A 223 1.35 -5.63 9.36
N TYR A 224 0.80 -6.37 10.32
CA TYR A 224 0.18 -7.65 10.03
C TYR A 224 -1.27 -7.46 9.58
N HIS A 225 -1.71 -8.27 8.64
CA HIS A 225 -3.13 -8.47 8.36
C HIS A 225 -3.55 -9.68 9.19
N VAL A 226 -4.37 -9.41 10.19
CA VAL A 226 -4.82 -10.42 11.16
C VAL A 226 -6.30 -10.72 10.88
N ARG A 227 -6.60 -11.97 10.59
CA ARG A 227 -7.98 -12.44 10.45
C ARG A 227 -8.55 -12.65 11.85
N THR A 228 -9.60 -11.91 12.18
CA THR A 228 -10.34 -11.96 13.43
C THR A 228 -11.81 -12.24 13.19
N VAL A 229 -12.59 -12.45 14.24
CA VAL A 229 -14.07 -12.55 14.14
C VAL A 229 -14.72 -11.29 13.59
N ALA A 230 -14.08 -10.14 13.71
CA ALA A 230 -14.52 -8.86 13.16
C ALA A 230 -14.03 -8.61 11.72
N GLY A 231 -13.47 -9.62 11.04
CA GLY A 231 -12.86 -9.51 9.71
C GLY A 231 -11.35 -9.35 9.74
N THR A 232 -10.74 -9.01 8.59
CA THR A 232 -9.29 -8.80 8.49
C THR A 232 -8.92 -7.40 8.99
N VAL A 233 -8.13 -7.35 10.07
CA VAL A 233 -7.63 -6.13 10.70
C VAL A 233 -6.17 -5.90 10.35
N ALA A 234 -5.84 -4.72 9.82
CA ALA A 234 -4.44 -4.32 9.59
C ALA A 234 -3.86 -3.69 10.86
N ALA A 235 -3.14 -4.47 11.67
CA ALA A 235 -2.57 -4.04 12.94
C ALA A 235 -1.05 -3.75 12.82
N PRO A 236 -0.54 -2.63 13.39
CA PRO A 236 0.88 -2.38 13.49
C PRO A 236 1.62 -3.54 14.17
N PHE A 237 2.85 -3.82 13.75
CA PHE A 237 3.65 -4.92 14.33
C PHE A 237 3.75 -4.81 15.85
N ALA A 238 3.95 -3.59 16.38
CA ALA A 238 4.06 -3.33 17.81
C ALA A 238 2.80 -3.66 18.63
N LEU A 239 1.64 -3.75 17.98
CA LEU A 239 0.36 -4.05 18.62
C LEU A 239 -0.09 -5.51 18.43
N VAL A 240 0.74 -6.37 17.86
CA VAL A 240 0.42 -7.79 17.61
C VAL A 240 1.35 -8.65 18.46
N ARG A 241 0.77 -9.45 19.34
CA ARG A 241 1.49 -10.36 20.21
C ARG A 241 1.08 -11.80 19.92
N SER A 242 2.05 -12.72 19.86
CA SER A 242 1.75 -14.15 19.76
C SER A 242 1.05 -14.61 21.05
N THR A 243 0.08 -15.49 20.89
CA THR A 243 -0.56 -16.19 22.04
C THR A 243 0.16 -17.47 22.40
N ALA A 244 1.08 -17.97 21.57
CA ALA A 244 1.98 -19.05 21.90
C ALA A 244 3.14 -18.48 22.71
N GLY A 245 3.08 -18.69 24.03
CA GLY A 245 4.15 -18.50 25.00
C GLY A 245 4.77 -19.84 25.29
#